data_e2a7767869df391f5cc9e09b613abffb
#
_entry.id   e2a7767869df391f5cc9e09b613abffb
#
_cell.length_a   1.000
_cell.length_b   1.000
_cell.length_c   1.000
_cell.angle_alpha   90.00
_cell.angle_beta   90.00
_cell.angle_gamma   90.00
#
_symmetry.space_group_name_H-M   'P 1'
#
loop_
_entity.id
_entity.type
_entity.pdbx_description
1 polymer ?
#
loop_
_entity_poly.entity_id
_entity_poly.type
_entity_poly.pdbx_seq_one_letter_code
_entity_poly.pdbx_strand_id
1 'polypeptide(L)'
;MDKFKDCLATRMKAFEYEIQLDGKYFATARVRSPLLNAKIEEKVFTQEITSDGNINRVFNGGLVAIFYTILYSLVKWELEYPLTEEGLELFAMENPEGYNEVYMQIMHHENEIKERTENNEKN
;
A
#
# COMPACT_ATOMS: atom_id res chain seq x y z
N MET A 1 14.59 -2.15 28.55
CA MET A 1 13.68 -1.83 27.45
C MET A 1 14.07 -0.50 26.84
N ASP A 2 14.16 -0.43 25.53
CA ASP A 2 14.59 0.78 24.84
C ASP A 2 13.42 1.76 24.67
N LYS A 3 13.46 2.88 25.40
CA LYS A 3 12.42 3.92 25.34
C LYS A 3 12.23 4.48 23.93
N PHE A 4 13.31 4.53 23.15
CA PHE A 4 13.25 5.01 21.76
C PHE A 4 12.42 4.08 20.89
N LYS A 5 12.60 2.75 21.03
CA LYS A 5 11.82 1.75 20.29
C LYS A 5 10.34 1.82 20.64
N ASP A 6 10.02 1.96 21.93
CA ASP A 6 8.64 2.07 22.40
C ASP A 6 7.96 3.32 21.85
N CYS A 7 8.67 4.44 21.84
CA CYS A 7 8.17 5.69 21.30
C CYS A 7 7.92 5.57 19.79
N LEU A 8 8.86 4.95 19.06
CA LEU A 8 8.74 4.75 17.62
C LEU A 8 7.53 3.87 17.28
N ALA A 9 7.39 2.74 17.98
CA ALA A 9 6.28 1.81 17.78
C ALA A 9 4.93 2.50 18.02
N THR A 10 4.82 3.28 19.10
CA THR A 10 3.59 4.00 19.43
C THR A 10 3.23 5.01 18.34
N ARG A 11 4.21 5.75 17.86
CA ARG A 11 3.99 6.75 16.80
C ARG A 11 3.64 6.11 15.47
N MET A 12 4.26 4.97 15.14
CA MET A 12 3.94 4.24 13.90
C MET A 12 2.50 3.74 13.90
N LYS A 13 1.99 3.30 15.06
CA LYS A 13 0.60 2.84 15.17
C LYS A 13 -0.42 3.93 14.86
N ALA A 14 -0.07 5.19 15.05
CA ALA A 14 -0.97 6.30 14.73
C ALA A 14 -1.29 6.38 13.24
N PHE A 15 -0.47 5.76 12.39
CA PHE A 15 -0.68 5.73 10.94
C PHE A 15 -1.38 4.46 10.46
N GLU A 16 -1.73 3.55 11.37
CA GLU A 16 -2.42 2.31 11.03
C GLU A 16 -3.93 2.53 10.99
N TYR A 17 -4.61 1.75 10.16
CA TYR A 17 -6.07 1.75 10.07
C TYR A 17 -6.54 0.35 9.69
N GLU A 18 -7.81 0.06 9.99
CA GLU A 18 -8.39 -1.25 9.72
C GLU A 18 -9.00 -1.35 8.33
N ILE A 19 -8.82 -2.52 7.72
CA ILE A 19 -9.51 -2.92 6.50
C ILE A 19 -10.55 -3.97 6.91
N GLN A 20 -11.78 -3.79 6.47
CA GLN A 20 -12.87 -4.72 6.78
C GLN A 20 -13.40 -5.35 5.49
N LEU A 21 -13.74 -6.64 5.59
CA LEU A 21 -14.43 -7.35 4.52
C LEU A 21 -15.71 -7.95 5.11
N ASP A 22 -16.83 -7.72 4.45
CA ASP A 22 -18.15 -8.18 4.90
C ASP A 22 -18.48 -7.70 6.33
N GLY A 23 -18.06 -6.47 6.65
CA GLY A 23 -18.30 -5.88 7.97
C GLY A 23 -17.45 -6.43 9.10
N LYS A 24 -16.46 -7.27 8.78
CA LYS A 24 -15.55 -7.88 9.76
C LYS A 24 -14.13 -7.44 9.52
N TYR A 25 -13.34 -7.35 10.61
CA TYR A 25 -11.92 -7.05 10.51
C TYR A 25 -11.23 -8.08 9.60
N PHE A 26 -10.48 -7.60 8.63
CA PHE A 26 -9.72 -8.45 7.73
C PHE A 26 -8.21 -8.20 7.85
N ALA A 27 -7.79 -6.95 7.87
CA ALA A 27 -6.38 -6.60 7.83
C ALA A 27 -6.13 -5.25 8.48
N THR A 28 -4.88 -5.03 8.86
CA THR A 28 -4.40 -3.73 9.29
C THR A 28 -3.53 -3.15 8.18
N ALA A 29 -3.84 -1.94 7.77
CA ALA A 29 -3.07 -1.21 6.79
C ALA A 29 -2.38 -0.01 7.45
N ARG A 30 -1.46 0.61 6.74
CA ARG A 30 -0.71 1.76 7.21
C ARG A 30 -0.54 2.77 6.09
N VAL A 31 -0.56 4.05 6.44
CA VAL A 31 -0.17 5.11 5.50
C VAL A 31 1.27 4.84 5.08
N ARG A 32 1.50 4.79 3.77
CA ARG A 32 2.82 4.44 3.25
C ARG A 32 3.80 5.60 3.42
N SER A 33 5.01 5.26 3.89
CA SER A 33 6.10 6.22 3.98
C SER A 33 6.59 6.61 2.57
N PRO A 34 7.33 7.72 2.45
CA PRO A 34 7.97 8.06 1.16
C PRO A 34 8.83 6.92 0.60
N LEU A 35 9.50 6.17 1.48
CA LEU A 35 10.32 5.03 1.04
C LEU A 35 9.47 3.93 0.42
N LEU A 36 8.34 3.59 1.04
CA LEU A 36 7.43 2.58 0.50
C LEU A 36 6.84 3.02 -0.83
N ASN A 37 6.48 4.30 -0.97
CA ASN A 37 6.00 4.84 -2.24
C ASN A 37 7.07 4.76 -3.33
N ALA A 38 8.33 5.03 -2.98
CA ALA A 38 9.45 4.88 -3.92
C ALA A 38 9.62 3.44 -4.37
N LYS A 39 9.45 2.47 -3.46
CA LYS A 39 9.50 1.04 -3.80
C LYS A 39 8.40 0.65 -4.77
N ILE A 40 7.20 1.21 -4.60
CA ILE A 40 6.10 0.98 -5.53
C ILE A 40 6.48 1.51 -6.92
N GLU A 41 7.03 2.72 -7.00
CA GLU A 41 7.47 3.29 -8.27
C GLU A 41 8.50 2.42 -8.98
N GLU A 42 9.45 1.84 -8.23
CA GLU A 42 10.45 0.93 -8.79
C GLU A 42 9.81 -0.31 -9.43
N LYS A 43 8.70 -0.79 -8.86
CA LYS A 43 7.98 -1.96 -9.37
C LYS A 43 7.07 -1.60 -10.55
N VAL A 44 6.51 -0.40 -10.54
CA VAL A 44 5.54 0.05 -11.53
C VAL A 44 6.22 0.55 -12.80
N PHE A 45 7.41 1.14 -12.66
CA PHE A 45 8.18 1.66 -13.78
C PHE A 45 9.47 0.89 -13.95
N THR A 46 9.79 0.51 -15.19
CA THR A 46 11.09 -0.06 -15.54
C THR A 46 11.86 0.95 -16.38
N GLN A 47 13.19 0.89 -16.30
CA GLN A 47 14.05 1.72 -17.12
C GLN A 47 14.55 0.92 -18.32
N GLU A 48 14.45 1.52 -19.51
CA GLU A 48 15.00 0.94 -20.73
C GLU A 48 16.05 1.86 -21.28
N ILE A 49 17.16 1.28 -21.74
CA ILE A 49 18.21 2.04 -22.44
C ILE A 49 17.92 1.92 -23.93
N THR A 50 17.69 3.05 -24.58
CA THR A 50 17.42 3.09 -26.02
C THR A 50 18.72 2.93 -26.80
N SER A 51 18.63 2.66 -28.10
CA SER A 51 19.78 2.47 -28.98
C SER A 51 20.69 3.69 -29.06
N ASP A 52 20.18 4.87 -28.80
CA ASP A 52 20.92 6.14 -28.77
C ASP A 52 21.43 6.50 -27.35
N GLY A 53 21.33 5.58 -26.39
CA GLY A 53 21.89 5.74 -25.05
C GLY A 53 21.00 6.49 -24.06
N ASN A 54 19.80 6.87 -24.46
CA ASN A 54 18.85 7.54 -23.57
C ASN A 54 18.14 6.54 -22.66
N ILE A 55 17.76 7.01 -21.46
CA ILE A 55 17.02 6.19 -20.50
C ILE A 55 15.54 6.58 -20.56
N ASN A 56 14.68 5.60 -20.85
CA ASN A 56 13.23 5.77 -20.83
C ASN A 56 12.63 5.03 -19.63
N ARG A 57 11.63 5.64 -19.02
CA ARG A 57 10.82 4.96 -17.98
C ARG A 57 9.60 4.36 -18.67
N VAL A 58 9.40 3.06 -18.44
CA VAL A 58 8.26 2.32 -19.00
C VAL A 58 7.30 1.97 -17.87
N PHE A 59 6.03 2.35 -18.03
CA PHE A 59 4.97 2.04 -17.08
C PHE A 59 4.48 0.61 -17.29
N ASN A 60 4.55 -0.22 -16.24
CA ASN A 60 4.22 -1.65 -16.31
C ASN A 60 2.71 -1.95 -16.21
N GLY A 61 1.90 -0.93 -15.94
CA GLY A 61 0.45 -1.06 -15.95
C GLY A 61 -0.21 -0.80 -14.62
N GLY A 62 -1.48 -0.39 -14.68
CA GLY A 62 -2.27 -0.05 -13.50
C GLY A 62 -2.51 -1.23 -12.56
N LEU A 63 -2.60 -2.45 -13.09
CA LEU A 63 -2.81 -3.64 -12.28
C LEU A 63 -1.60 -3.96 -11.41
N VAL A 64 -0.39 -3.71 -11.93
CA VAL A 64 0.85 -3.85 -11.15
C VAL A 64 0.88 -2.80 -10.03
N ALA A 65 0.49 -1.57 -10.34
CA ALA A 65 0.41 -0.50 -9.34
C ALA A 65 -0.56 -0.85 -8.21
N ILE A 66 -1.73 -1.40 -8.54
CA ILE A 66 -2.73 -1.83 -7.55
C ILE A 66 -2.13 -2.90 -6.64
N PHE A 67 -1.49 -3.90 -7.22
CA PHE A 67 -0.91 -5.02 -6.48
C PHE A 67 0.11 -4.54 -5.44
N TYR A 68 1.08 -3.74 -5.86
CA TYR A 68 2.13 -3.27 -4.94
C TYR A 68 1.63 -2.22 -3.97
N THR A 69 0.60 -1.45 -4.33
CA THR A 69 -0.04 -0.53 -3.40
C THR A 69 -0.66 -1.30 -2.23
N ILE A 70 -1.36 -2.39 -2.51
CA ILE A 70 -1.94 -3.24 -1.46
C ILE A 70 -0.82 -3.88 -0.64
N LEU A 71 0.14 -4.51 -1.30
CA LEU A 71 1.22 -5.23 -0.62
C LEU A 71 1.99 -4.35 0.37
N TYR A 72 2.34 -3.13 -0.05
CA TYR A 72 3.12 -2.23 0.79
C TYR A 72 2.27 -1.40 1.77
N SER A 73 0.94 -1.43 1.63
CA SER A 73 0.05 -0.77 2.58
C SER A 73 -0.36 -1.69 3.73
N LEU A 74 -0.48 -2.99 3.48
CA LEU A 74 -0.90 -3.94 4.51
C LEU A 74 0.25 -4.25 5.47
N VAL A 75 -0.07 -4.23 6.77
CA VAL A 75 0.86 -4.59 7.84
C VAL A 75 0.67 -6.05 8.24
N LYS A 76 -0.59 -6.49 8.34
CA LYS A 76 -0.95 -7.86 8.69
C LYS A 76 -2.38 -8.14 8.21
N TRP A 77 -2.69 -9.43 8.04
CA TRP A 77 -4.03 -9.86 7.65
C TRP A 77 -4.44 -11.13 8.41
N GLU A 78 -5.73 -11.50 8.28
CA GLU A 78 -6.31 -12.66 8.99
C GLU A 78 -6.23 -13.97 8.19
N LEU A 79 -5.54 -13.98 7.06
CA LEU A 79 -5.41 -15.19 6.25
C LEU A 79 -4.36 -16.14 6.85
N GLU A 80 -4.53 -17.43 6.60
CA GLU A 80 -3.65 -18.49 7.12
C GLU A 80 -2.25 -18.47 6.54
N TYR A 81 -2.07 -17.87 5.39
CA TYR A 81 -0.77 -17.82 4.71
C TYR A 81 -0.13 -16.44 4.85
N PRO A 82 1.21 -16.35 4.67
CA PRO A 82 1.93 -15.10 4.92
C PRO A 82 1.57 -13.97 3.94
N LEU A 83 1.69 -12.75 4.42
CA LEU A 83 1.50 -11.54 3.62
C LEU A 83 2.78 -11.28 2.82
N THR A 84 2.85 -11.90 1.66
CA THR A 84 3.96 -11.83 0.70
C THR A 84 3.39 -11.62 -0.69
N GLU A 85 4.26 -11.44 -1.69
CA GLU A 85 3.80 -11.35 -3.08
C GLU A 85 2.98 -12.58 -3.47
N GLU A 86 3.48 -13.76 -3.12
CA GLU A 86 2.77 -15.03 -3.42
C GLU A 86 1.44 -15.13 -2.68
N GLY A 87 1.44 -14.75 -1.39
CA GLY A 87 0.21 -14.77 -0.59
C GLY A 87 -0.83 -13.81 -1.14
N LEU A 88 -0.42 -12.61 -1.54
CA LEU A 88 -1.35 -11.63 -2.10
C LEU A 88 -1.89 -12.09 -3.46
N GLU A 89 -1.07 -12.71 -4.29
CA GLU A 89 -1.53 -13.29 -5.56
C GLU A 89 -2.59 -14.37 -5.30
N LEU A 90 -2.34 -15.24 -4.32
CA LEU A 90 -3.32 -16.29 -3.97
C LEU A 90 -4.63 -15.68 -3.49
N PHE A 91 -4.56 -14.69 -2.62
CA PHE A 91 -5.76 -14.00 -2.15
C PHE A 91 -6.54 -13.39 -3.32
N ALA A 92 -5.85 -12.73 -4.24
CA ALA A 92 -6.50 -12.14 -5.42
C ALA A 92 -7.18 -13.18 -6.30
N MET A 93 -6.61 -14.38 -6.40
CA MET A 93 -7.18 -15.49 -7.17
C MET A 93 -8.37 -16.12 -6.46
N GLU A 94 -8.29 -16.29 -5.15
CA GLU A 94 -9.36 -16.92 -4.37
C GLU A 94 -10.53 -15.98 -4.11
N ASN A 95 -10.26 -14.68 -3.95
CA ASN A 95 -11.30 -13.70 -3.61
C ASN A 95 -11.04 -12.37 -4.36
N PRO A 96 -11.29 -12.34 -5.67
CA PRO A 96 -11.04 -11.12 -6.45
C PRO A 96 -11.88 -9.91 -5.99
N GLU A 97 -13.09 -10.15 -5.49
CA GLU A 97 -13.93 -9.07 -4.96
C GLU A 97 -13.34 -8.48 -3.68
N GLY A 98 -12.86 -9.34 -2.79
CA GLY A 98 -12.19 -8.90 -1.56
C GLY A 98 -10.89 -8.16 -1.85
N TYR A 99 -10.13 -8.63 -2.82
CA TYR A 99 -8.91 -7.98 -3.27
C TYR A 99 -9.19 -6.54 -3.74
N ASN A 100 -10.20 -6.39 -4.57
CA ASN A 100 -10.60 -5.06 -5.06
C ASN A 100 -11.10 -4.17 -3.91
N GLU A 101 -11.88 -4.73 -2.99
CA GLU A 101 -12.41 -3.99 -1.84
C GLU A 101 -11.29 -3.48 -0.93
N VAL A 102 -10.26 -4.28 -0.71
CA VAL A 102 -9.07 -3.86 0.06
C VAL A 102 -8.43 -2.64 -0.60
N TYR A 103 -8.23 -2.69 -1.91
CA TYR A 103 -7.66 -1.57 -2.65
C TYR A 103 -8.52 -0.32 -2.53
N MET A 104 -9.83 -0.45 -2.68
CA MET A 104 -10.74 0.68 -2.58
C MET A 104 -10.71 1.35 -1.21
N GLN A 105 -10.62 0.55 -0.14
CA GLN A 105 -10.53 1.10 1.22
C GLN A 105 -9.21 1.84 1.43
N ILE A 106 -8.11 1.31 0.90
CA ILE A 106 -6.80 1.98 0.98
C ILE A 106 -6.87 3.35 0.28
N MET A 107 -7.41 3.39 -0.92
CA MET A 107 -7.50 4.62 -1.70
C MET A 107 -8.46 5.62 -1.06
N HIS A 108 -9.57 5.15 -0.51
CA HIS A 108 -10.51 6.01 0.19
C HIS A 108 -9.84 6.69 1.38
N HIS A 109 -9.07 5.93 2.16
CA HIS A 109 -8.36 6.46 3.32
C HIS A 109 -7.32 7.52 2.91
N GLU A 110 -6.58 7.26 1.85
CA GLU A 110 -5.59 8.22 1.34
C GLU A 110 -6.24 9.51 0.83
N ASN A 111 -7.37 9.40 0.17
CA ASN A 111 -8.10 10.56 -0.32
C ASN A 111 -8.61 11.43 0.82
N GLU A 112 -9.09 10.82 1.90
CA GLU A 112 -9.50 11.55 3.10
C GLU A 112 -8.36 12.35 3.72
N ILE A 113 -7.18 11.75 3.82
CA ILE A 113 -5.99 12.42 4.35
C ILE A 113 -5.61 13.59 3.45
N LYS A 114 -5.62 13.40 2.15
CA LYS A 114 -5.29 14.44 1.17
C LYS A 114 -6.23 15.63 1.30
N GLU A 115 -7.53 15.37 1.41
CA GLU A 115 -8.54 16.42 1.56
C GLU A 115 -8.33 17.22 2.85
N ARG A 116 -8.04 16.55 3.96
CA ARG A 116 -7.75 17.21 5.24
C ARG A 116 -6.53 18.11 5.15
N THR A 117 -5.48 17.65 4.48
CA THR A 117 -4.26 18.40 4.28
C THR A 117 -4.52 19.65 3.43
N GLU A 118 -5.25 19.51 2.33
CA GLU A 118 -5.62 20.62 1.47
C GLU A 118 -6.46 21.66 2.21
N ASN A 119 -7.44 21.23 3.00
CA ASN A 119 -8.27 22.13 3.78
C ASN A 119 -7.46 22.88 4.83
N ASN A 120 -6.51 22.24 5.47
CA ASN A 120 -5.63 22.89 6.46
C ASN A 120 -4.71 23.92 5.79
N GLU A 121 -4.25 23.66 4.59
CA GLU A 121 -3.41 24.60 3.84
C GLU A 121 -4.17 25.86 3.41
N LYS A 122 -5.47 25.76 3.18
CA LYS A 122 -6.32 26.88 2.78
C LYS A 122 -6.70 27.81 3.93
N ASN A 123 -6.50 27.39 5.14
CA ASN A 123 -6.76 28.18 6.33
C ASN A 123 -5.48 28.79 6.88
#